data_c7dd5f308f0fb0bdac7f23f457f80daa
#
_entry.id   c7dd5f308f0fb0bdac7f23f457f80daa
#
_cell.length_a   1.000
_cell.length_b   1.000
_cell.length_c   1.000
_cell.angle_alpha   90.00
_cell.angle_beta   90.00
_cell.angle_gamma   90.00
#
_symmetry.space_group_name_H-M   'P 1'
#
loop_
_entity.id
_entity.type
_entity.pdbx_description
1 polymer ?
#
loop_
_entity_poly.entity_id
_entity_poly.type
_entity_poly.pdbx_seq_one_letter_code
_entity_poly.pdbx_strand_id
1 'polypeptide(L)'
;MPGTELSATYKKMEIHILGYFIDHHSPKLLEALAMFREARLKRIMRIVDKLNQMNIPVTIESVLEKAQGASVGRPHVANALVNGGHASSYQQAFNKYIGEGRPAFEKKSEVTPEETVKLISDAGGLSFLAHPGRSIDEETLIHLINVGLDGIEVVHPSHTPQLIAYYRGIVNEYCLLESGGSDFHGGMKGDEQLLGQIGVPVEKVEIMRHRLFPG
;
A
#
# COMPACT_ATOMS: atom_id res chain seq x y z
N MET A 1 4.22 17.97 -3.25
CA MET A 1 5.01 16.88 -3.84
C MET A 1 4.03 15.79 -4.27
N PRO A 2 3.93 15.45 -5.57
CA PRO A 2 3.10 14.34 -6.00
C PRO A 2 3.72 13.01 -5.55
N GLY A 3 2.86 12.07 -5.15
CA GLY A 3 3.30 10.74 -4.71
C GLY A 3 2.21 9.69 -4.92
N THR A 4 2.59 8.44 -4.77
CA THR A 4 1.70 7.27 -4.82
C THR A 4 2.19 6.20 -3.87
N GLU A 5 1.26 5.34 -3.42
CA GLU A 5 1.59 4.09 -2.74
C GLU A 5 1.12 2.93 -3.60
N LEU A 6 2.05 2.05 -3.93
CA LEU A 6 1.82 0.87 -4.75
C LEU A 6 2.07 -0.40 -3.93
N SER A 7 1.20 -1.39 -4.10
CA SER A 7 1.42 -2.70 -3.49
C SER A 7 2.20 -3.60 -4.42
N ALA A 8 3.24 -4.22 -3.89
CA ALA A 8 4.01 -5.28 -4.53
C ALA A 8 3.90 -6.58 -3.74
N THR A 9 4.25 -7.70 -4.34
CA THR A 9 4.29 -9.01 -3.68
C THR A 9 5.67 -9.64 -3.85
N TYR A 10 6.30 -9.98 -2.73
CA TYR A 10 7.55 -10.72 -2.71
C TYR A 10 7.43 -11.92 -1.76
N LYS A 11 7.81 -13.13 -2.20
CA LYS A 11 7.71 -14.38 -1.40
C LYS A 11 6.34 -14.58 -0.73
N LYS A 12 5.25 -14.21 -1.41
CA LYS A 12 3.85 -14.22 -0.90
C LYS A 12 3.52 -13.14 0.13
N MET A 13 4.48 -12.31 0.54
CA MET A 13 4.26 -11.18 1.43
C MET A 13 3.85 -9.95 0.62
N GLU A 14 2.83 -9.24 1.07
CA GLU A 14 2.47 -7.94 0.52
C GLU A 14 3.42 -6.88 1.08
N ILE A 15 4.01 -6.11 0.18
CA ILE A 15 4.92 -5.00 0.47
C ILE A 15 4.32 -3.75 -0.15
N HIS A 16 4.42 -2.63 0.53
CA HIS A 16 4.05 -1.34 -0.02
C HIS A 16 5.29 -0.53 -0.38
N ILE A 17 5.24 0.12 -1.54
CA ILE A 17 6.32 0.98 -2.03
C ILE A 17 5.72 2.35 -2.33
N LEU A 18 6.26 3.38 -1.66
CA LEU A 18 5.92 4.78 -1.91
C LEU A 18 6.73 5.29 -3.11
N GLY A 19 6.06 6.04 -3.98
CA GLY A 19 6.71 6.82 -5.02
C GLY A 19 6.61 8.29 -4.68
N TYR A 20 7.74 8.99 -4.56
CA TYR A 20 7.79 10.44 -4.34
C TYR A 20 8.26 11.18 -5.57
N PHE A 21 7.81 12.42 -5.77
CA PHE A 21 8.15 13.29 -6.90
C PHE A 21 7.81 12.73 -8.29
N ILE A 22 6.88 11.80 -8.36
CA ILE A 22 6.46 11.19 -9.63
C ILE A 22 5.86 12.26 -10.57
N ASP A 23 6.07 12.10 -11.87
CA ASP A 23 5.24 12.77 -12.87
C ASP A 23 3.87 12.08 -12.92
N HIS A 24 2.88 12.70 -12.26
CA HIS A 24 1.51 12.19 -12.23
C HIS A 24 0.76 12.30 -13.57
N HIS A 25 1.37 12.89 -14.59
CA HIS A 25 0.91 12.90 -15.98
C HIS A 25 1.61 11.84 -16.83
N SER A 26 2.58 11.09 -16.30
CA SER A 26 3.26 10.01 -17.03
C SER A 26 2.26 9.02 -17.64
N PRO A 27 2.21 8.88 -18.98
CA PRO A 27 1.25 7.96 -19.62
C PRO A 27 1.42 6.52 -19.13
N LYS A 28 2.66 6.05 -18.97
CA LYS A 28 2.97 4.69 -18.47
C LYS A 28 2.43 4.48 -17.05
N LEU A 29 2.61 5.47 -16.16
CA LEU A 29 2.10 5.40 -14.80
C LEU A 29 0.56 5.35 -14.80
N LEU A 30 -0.08 6.23 -15.56
CA LEU A 30 -1.55 6.29 -15.65
C LEU A 30 -2.14 4.98 -16.21
N GLU A 31 -1.52 4.41 -17.24
CA GLU A 31 -1.91 3.11 -17.80
C GLU A 31 -1.77 1.99 -16.77
N ALA A 32 -0.64 1.89 -16.08
CA ALA A 32 -0.42 0.89 -15.02
C ALA A 32 -1.45 1.04 -13.89
N LEU A 33 -1.70 2.27 -13.43
CA LEU A 33 -2.72 2.53 -12.39
C LEU A 33 -4.14 2.15 -12.85
N ALA A 34 -4.46 2.34 -14.13
CA ALA A 34 -5.74 1.90 -14.70
C ALA A 34 -5.85 0.37 -14.70
N MET A 35 -4.80 -0.33 -15.14
CA MET A 35 -4.72 -1.80 -15.09
C MET A 35 -4.85 -2.33 -13.65
N PHE A 36 -4.19 -1.71 -12.67
CA PHE A 36 -4.30 -2.13 -11.27
C PHE A 36 -5.72 -1.95 -10.73
N ARG A 37 -6.39 -0.84 -11.08
CA ARG A 37 -7.79 -0.61 -10.69
C ARG A 37 -8.73 -1.64 -11.32
N GLU A 38 -8.55 -1.95 -12.59
CA GLU A 38 -9.34 -2.97 -13.29
C GLU A 38 -9.12 -4.36 -12.69
N ALA A 39 -7.87 -4.75 -12.40
CA ALA A 39 -7.55 -6.02 -11.77
C ALA A 39 -8.18 -6.14 -10.38
N ARG A 40 -8.18 -5.06 -9.58
CA ARG A 40 -8.87 -5.00 -8.29
C ARG A 40 -10.38 -5.18 -8.45
N LEU A 41 -11.00 -4.47 -9.39
CA LEU A 41 -12.43 -4.60 -9.66
C LEU A 41 -12.79 -6.03 -10.05
N LYS A 42 -12.08 -6.63 -11.00
CA LYS A 42 -12.29 -8.03 -11.43
C LYS A 42 -12.15 -9.01 -10.24
N ARG A 43 -11.20 -8.77 -9.35
CA ARG A 43 -11.05 -9.56 -8.12
C ARG A 43 -12.26 -9.45 -7.21
N ILE A 44 -12.75 -8.22 -6.98
CA ILE A 44 -13.93 -7.99 -6.11
C ILE A 44 -15.17 -8.63 -6.72
N MET A 45 -15.37 -8.56 -8.04
CA MET A 45 -16.48 -9.25 -8.73
C MET A 45 -16.44 -10.76 -8.45
N ARG A 46 -15.25 -11.40 -8.56
CA ARG A 46 -15.13 -12.84 -8.24
C ARG A 46 -15.43 -13.15 -6.76
N ILE A 47 -15.07 -12.27 -5.83
CA ILE A 47 -15.44 -12.41 -4.41
C ILE A 47 -16.96 -12.35 -4.25
N VAL A 48 -17.61 -11.38 -4.89
CA VAL A 48 -19.07 -11.22 -4.88
C VAL A 48 -19.76 -12.45 -5.48
N ASP A 49 -19.28 -12.96 -6.61
CA ASP A 49 -19.82 -14.18 -7.23
C ASP A 49 -19.75 -15.39 -6.28
N LYS A 50 -18.61 -15.58 -5.60
CA LYS A 50 -18.45 -16.64 -4.59
C LYS A 50 -19.42 -16.48 -3.41
N LEU A 51 -19.61 -15.26 -2.91
CA LEU A 51 -20.57 -14.99 -1.85
C LEU A 51 -22.01 -15.35 -2.29
N ASN A 52 -22.39 -14.96 -3.50
CA ASN A 52 -23.70 -15.27 -4.06
C ASN A 52 -23.90 -16.79 -4.24
N GLN A 53 -22.88 -17.54 -4.66
CA GLN A 53 -22.90 -19.00 -4.74
C GLN A 53 -23.08 -19.67 -3.34
N MET A 54 -22.71 -18.98 -2.28
CA MET A 54 -22.92 -19.41 -0.89
C MET A 54 -24.28 -18.95 -0.32
N ASN A 55 -25.19 -18.45 -1.15
CA ASN A 55 -26.46 -17.84 -0.74
C ASN A 55 -26.31 -16.62 0.20
N ILE A 56 -25.25 -15.84 0.01
CA ILE A 56 -25.00 -14.58 0.70
C ILE A 56 -25.18 -13.46 -0.32
N PRO A 57 -26.38 -12.87 -0.43
CA PRO A 57 -26.67 -11.89 -1.48
C PRO A 57 -25.94 -10.58 -1.21
N VAL A 58 -24.89 -10.35 -2.01
CA VAL A 58 -24.14 -9.10 -2.06
C VAL A 58 -24.07 -8.68 -3.52
N THR A 59 -24.33 -7.41 -3.83
CA THR A 59 -24.21 -6.88 -5.18
C THR A 59 -22.92 -6.09 -5.34
N ILE A 60 -22.41 -6.05 -6.57
CA ILE A 60 -21.20 -5.25 -6.85
C ILE A 60 -21.47 -3.76 -6.61
N GLU A 61 -22.69 -3.30 -6.90
CA GLU A 61 -23.11 -1.91 -6.68
C GLU A 61 -23.03 -1.54 -5.19
N SER A 62 -23.48 -2.42 -4.29
CA SER A 62 -23.40 -2.20 -2.84
C SER A 62 -21.97 -2.10 -2.32
N VAL A 63 -21.02 -2.80 -2.98
CA VAL A 63 -19.59 -2.72 -2.66
C VAL A 63 -18.97 -1.44 -3.22
N LEU A 64 -19.31 -1.05 -4.45
CA LEU A 64 -18.80 0.16 -5.10
C LEU A 64 -19.30 1.43 -4.41
N GLU A 65 -20.55 1.43 -3.92
CA GLU A 65 -21.08 2.53 -3.11
C GLU A 65 -20.19 2.79 -1.87
N LYS A 66 -19.66 1.74 -1.24
CA LYS A 66 -18.75 1.88 -0.08
C LYS A 66 -17.37 2.38 -0.48
N ALA A 67 -16.97 2.21 -1.73
CA ALA A 67 -15.69 2.72 -2.22
C ALA A 67 -15.73 4.23 -2.52
N GLN A 68 -16.90 4.83 -2.72
CA GLN A 68 -17.07 6.28 -2.96
C GLN A 68 -16.14 6.84 -4.04
N GLY A 69 -15.90 6.07 -5.11
CA GLY A 69 -14.96 6.44 -6.18
C GLY A 69 -13.49 6.12 -5.91
N ALA A 70 -13.14 5.68 -4.70
CA ALA A 70 -11.80 5.19 -4.40
C ALA A 70 -11.54 3.79 -5.01
N SER A 71 -10.29 3.33 -4.96
CA SER A 71 -9.92 1.99 -5.42
C SER A 71 -10.60 0.91 -4.57
N VAL A 72 -11.44 0.08 -5.20
CA VAL A 72 -12.22 -0.95 -4.50
C VAL A 72 -11.33 -2.05 -3.93
N GLY A 73 -11.69 -2.57 -2.75
CA GLY A 73 -10.95 -3.64 -2.08
C GLY A 73 -11.81 -4.46 -1.12
N ARG A 74 -11.24 -5.50 -0.52
CA ARG A 74 -11.93 -6.35 0.47
C ARG A 74 -12.54 -5.57 1.65
N PRO A 75 -11.96 -4.45 2.12
CA PRO A 75 -12.61 -3.59 3.12
C PRO A 75 -14.04 -3.19 2.76
N HIS A 76 -14.26 -2.83 1.49
CA HIS A 76 -15.59 -2.42 1.00
C HIS A 76 -16.57 -3.60 0.94
N VAL A 77 -16.07 -4.80 0.59
CA VAL A 77 -16.88 -6.04 0.67
C VAL A 77 -17.26 -6.35 2.11
N ALA A 78 -16.32 -6.21 3.06
CA ALA A 78 -16.60 -6.41 4.49
C ALA A 78 -17.71 -5.47 4.98
N ASN A 79 -17.63 -4.18 4.61
CA ASN A 79 -18.66 -3.20 4.95
C ASN A 79 -20.01 -3.53 4.30
N ALA A 80 -20.02 -3.99 3.05
CA ALA A 80 -21.26 -4.43 2.39
C ALA A 80 -21.89 -5.65 3.09
N LEU A 81 -21.06 -6.61 3.53
CA LEU A 81 -21.52 -7.78 4.30
C LEU A 81 -22.11 -7.38 5.66
N VAL A 82 -21.50 -6.42 6.36
CA VAL A 82 -22.02 -5.91 7.65
C VAL A 82 -23.33 -5.17 7.44
N ASN A 83 -23.40 -4.27 6.48
CA ASN A 83 -24.62 -3.49 6.20
C ASN A 83 -25.78 -4.38 5.70
N GLY A 84 -25.48 -5.47 4.98
CA GLY A 84 -26.46 -6.48 4.55
C GLY A 84 -26.87 -7.45 5.66
N GLY A 85 -26.33 -7.32 6.89
CA GLY A 85 -26.64 -8.21 8.02
C GLY A 85 -26.02 -9.61 7.91
N HIS A 86 -25.10 -9.84 6.96
CA HIS A 86 -24.44 -11.14 6.74
C HIS A 86 -23.22 -11.34 7.67
N ALA A 87 -22.72 -10.27 8.26
CA ALA A 87 -21.69 -10.30 9.29
C ALA A 87 -22.01 -9.28 10.39
N SER A 88 -21.72 -9.63 11.65
CA SER A 88 -21.95 -8.74 12.81
C SER A 88 -20.87 -7.66 12.96
N SER A 89 -19.73 -7.83 12.30
CA SER A 89 -18.63 -6.88 12.33
C SER A 89 -17.72 -7.06 11.11
N TYR A 90 -16.92 -6.03 10.84
CA TYR A 90 -15.86 -6.05 9.83
C TYR A 90 -14.92 -7.26 10.00
N GLN A 91 -14.45 -7.50 11.24
CA GLN A 91 -13.56 -8.63 11.54
C GLN A 91 -14.25 -9.98 11.31
N GLN A 92 -15.54 -10.10 11.60
CA GLN A 92 -16.29 -11.32 11.34
C GLN A 92 -16.41 -11.58 9.83
N ALA A 93 -16.61 -10.55 9.00
CA ALA A 93 -16.65 -10.71 7.54
C ALA A 93 -15.35 -11.31 7.01
N PHE A 94 -14.19 -10.83 7.48
CA PHE A 94 -12.89 -11.40 7.12
C PHE A 94 -12.73 -12.83 7.62
N ASN A 95 -12.98 -13.08 8.91
CA ASN A 95 -12.77 -14.39 9.52
C ASN A 95 -13.65 -15.48 8.92
N LYS A 96 -14.84 -15.12 8.46
CA LYS A 96 -15.84 -16.10 7.99
C LYS A 96 -15.84 -16.28 6.48
N TYR A 97 -15.62 -15.20 5.70
CA TYR A 97 -15.89 -15.22 4.27
C TYR A 97 -14.70 -14.86 3.37
N ILE A 98 -14.05 -13.71 3.60
CA ILE A 98 -13.18 -13.06 2.60
C ILE A 98 -11.70 -12.98 3.00
N GLY A 99 -11.34 -13.45 4.21
CA GLY A 99 -9.95 -13.56 4.67
C GLY A 99 -9.19 -14.65 3.92
N GLU A 100 -7.89 -14.69 4.09
CA GLU A 100 -7.04 -15.72 3.49
C GLU A 100 -7.48 -17.13 3.93
N GLY A 101 -7.56 -18.04 2.97
CA GLY A 101 -8.05 -19.40 3.20
C GLY A 101 -9.56 -19.52 3.46
N ARG A 102 -10.35 -18.44 3.33
CA ARG A 102 -11.79 -18.45 3.51
C ARG A 102 -12.52 -18.70 2.18
N PRO A 103 -13.81 -19.17 2.23
CA PRO A 103 -14.51 -19.67 1.03
C PRO A 103 -14.62 -18.66 -0.11
N ALA A 104 -14.80 -17.37 0.17
CA ALA A 104 -14.88 -16.33 -0.83
C ALA A 104 -13.55 -15.57 -1.03
N PHE A 105 -12.44 -16.09 -0.50
CA PHE A 105 -11.14 -15.50 -0.75
C PHE A 105 -10.76 -15.55 -2.23
N GLU A 106 -10.21 -14.46 -2.71
CA GLU A 106 -9.54 -14.33 -4.01
C GLU A 106 -8.13 -13.77 -3.82
N LYS A 107 -7.15 -14.42 -4.45
CA LYS A 107 -5.76 -13.92 -4.42
C LYS A 107 -5.67 -12.59 -5.18
N LYS A 108 -4.85 -11.68 -4.69
CA LYS A 108 -4.52 -10.43 -5.38
C LYS A 108 -3.63 -10.76 -6.60
N SER A 109 -3.79 -10.00 -7.69
CA SER A 109 -2.78 -10.04 -8.76
C SER A 109 -1.45 -9.56 -8.20
N GLU A 110 -0.40 -10.31 -8.46
CA GLU A 110 0.94 -10.02 -7.99
C GLU A 110 1.59 -9.03 -8.96
N VAL A 111 2.13 -7.96 -8.40
CA VAL A 111 3.08 -7.06 -9.04
C VAL A 111 4.37 -7.21 -8.23
N THR A 112 5.50 -7.37 -8.90
CA THR A 112 6.76 -7.57 -8.19
C THR A 112 7.35 -6.24 -7.70
N PRO A 113 8.26 -6.27 -6.72
CA PRO A 113 9.01 -5.08 -6.32
C PRO A 113 9.77 -4.43 -7.47
N GLU A 114 10.38 -5.25 -8.35
CA GLU A 114 11.12 -4.81 -9.53
C GLU A 114 10.23 -4.01 -10.49
N GLU A 115 9.04 -4.54 -10.80
CA GLU A 115 8.07 -3.85 -11.65
C GLU A 115 7.61 -2.53 -11.03
N THR A 116 7.41 -2.53 -9.69
CA THR A 116 6.95 -1.35 -8.96
C THR A 116 8.02 -0.26 -8.89
N VAL A 117 9.25 -0.62 -8.51
CA VAL A 117 10.39 0.32 -8.47
C VAL A 117 10.65 0.89 -9.87
N LYS A 118 10.64 0.03 -10.89
CA LYS A 118 10.80 0.47 -12.27
C LYS A 118 9.70 1.44 -12.71
N LEU A 119 8.44 1.17 -12.37
CA LEU A 119 7.32 2.04 -12.72
C LEU A 119 7.46 3.44 -12.09
N ILE A 120 7.88 3.51 -10.83
CA ILE A 120 8.12 4.76 -10.11
C ILE A 120 9.30 5.52 -10.76
N SER A 121 10.40 4.81 -11.05
CA SER A 121 11.58 5.38 -11.71
C SER A 121 11.26 5.88 -13.12
N ASP A 122 10.50 5.11 -13.93
CA ASP A 122 10.05 5.51 -15.27
C ASP A 122 9.14 6.77 -15.23
N ALA A 123 8.46 6.99 -14.10
CA ALA A 123 7.69 8.21 -13.82
C ALA A 123 8.53 9.36 -13.23
N GLY A 124 9.87 9.22 -13.21
CA GLY A 124 10.80 10.26 -12.71
C GLY A 124 10.82 10.38 -11.18
N GLY A 125 10.25 9.44 -10.45
CA GLY A 125 10.15 9.47 -8.99
C GLY A 125 11.23 8.67 -8.27
N LEU A 126 11.21 8.78 -6.95
CA LEU A 126 12.02 7.99 -6.01
C LEU A 126 11.13 6.97 -5.30
N SER A 127 11.63 5.74 -5.16
CA SER A 127 10.94 4.61 -4.56
C SER A 127 11.37 4.35 -3.11
N PHE A 128 10.40 4.18 -2.21
CA PHE A 128 10.68 3.95 -0.78
C PHE A 128 9.89 2.76 -0.26
N LEU A 129 10.52 1.92 0.57
CA LEU A 129 9.82 0.89 1.32
C LEU A 129 8.91 1.56 2.36
N ALA A 130 7.60 1.36 2.24
CA ALA A 130 6.60 1.92 3.15
C ALA A 130 6.53 1.10 4.44
N HIS A 131 6.41 1.77 5.59
CA HIS A 131 6.09 1.22 6.92
C HIS A 131 6.55 -0.25 7.15
N PRO A 132 7.84 -0.60 6.98
CA PRO A 132 8.31 -1.99 7.01
C PRO A 132 8.04 -2.72 8.33
N GLY A 133 7.88 -2.01 9.43
CA GLY A 133 7.57 -2.59 10.73
C GLY A 133 8.59 -3.65 11.16
N ARG A 134 8.08 -4.78 11.68
CA ARG A 134 8.89 -5.96 12.04
C ARG A 134 8.71 -7.13 11.08
N SER A 135 7.89 -6.96 10.04
CA SER A 135 7.52 -8.05 9.13
C SER A 135 8.54 -8.27 8.00
N ILE A 136 9.38 -7.29 7.73
CA ILE A 136 10.41 -7.38 6.70
C ILE A 136 11.68 -7.99 7.33
N ASP A 137 12.04 -9.17 6.85
CA ASP A 137 13.31 -9.81 7.22
C ASP A 137 14.50 -9.20 6.44
N GLU A 138 15.70 -9.47 6.93
CA GLU A 138 16.93 -8.92 6.35
C GLU A 138 17.13 -9.34 4.90
N GLU A 139 16.82 -10.60 4.55
CA GLU A 139 16.95 -11.11 3.18
C GLU A 139 16.05 -10.33 2.23
N THR A 140 14.80 -10.10 2.62
CA THR A 140 13.84 -9.31 1.85
C THR A 140 14.30 -7.86 1.72
N LEU A 141 14.80 -7.27 2.79
CA LEU A 141 15.30 -5.89 2.78
C LEU A 141 16.49 -5.74 1.83
N ILE A 142 17.47 -6.64 1.90
CA ILE A 142 18.62 -6.66 0.99
C ILE A 142 18.17 -6.86 -0.47
N HIS A 143 17.19 -7.74 -0.71
CA HIS A 143 16.63 -7.91 -2.05
C HIS A 143 16.03 -6.61 -2.59
N LEU A 144 15.22 -5.91 -1.79
CA LEU A 144 14.61 -4.63 -2.19
C LEU A 144 15.65 -3.54 -2.47
N ILE A 145 16.71 -3.47 -1.67
CA ILE A 145 17.85 -2.57 -1.90
C ILE A 145 18.53 -2.90 -3.25
N ASN A 146 18.76 -4.17 -3.53
CA ASN A 146 19.38 -4.62 -4.78
C ASN A 146 18.48 -4.40 -6.02
N VAL A 147 17.14 -4.37 -5.84
CA VAL A 147 16.18 -3.98 -6.89
C VAL A 147 16.33 -2.52 -7.29
N GLY A 148 16.94 -1.69 -6.43
CA GLY A 148 17.18 -0.27 -6.69
C GLY A 148 16.23 0.65 -5.92
N LEU A 149 15.77 0.22 -4.74
CA LEU A 149 14.99 1.05 -3.83
C LEU A 149 15.82 2.27 -3.40
N ASP A 150 15.24 3.46 -3.51
CA ASP A 150 15.93 4.73 -3.16
C ASP A 150 15.96 5.00 -1.68
N GLY A 151 14.95 4.53 -0.92
CA GLY A 151 14.85 4.86 0.50
C GLY A 151 13.91 3.98 1.31
N ILE A 152 13.78 4.32 2.59
CA ILE A 152 12.91 3.63 3.56
C ILE A 152 12.08 4.67 4.31
N GLU A 153 10.80 4.38 4.56
CA GLU A 153 9.97 5.12 5.50
C GLU A 153 10.39 4.72 6.93
N VAL A 154 11.25 5.53 7.52
CA VAL A 154 11.84 5.28 8.84
C VAL A 154 10.91 5.73 9.96
N VAL A 155 10.27 6.90 9.78
CA VAL A 155 9.40 7.50 10.79
C VAL A 155 7.94 7.21 10.45
N HIS A 156 7.32 6.32 11.22
CA HIS A 156 5.92 5.90 11.03
C HIS A 156 5.25 5.64 12.39
N PRO A 157 3.92 5.85 12.56
CA PRO A 157 3.23 5.65 13.84
C PRO A 157 3.40 4.26 14.46
N SER A 158 3.56 3.21 13.65
CA SER A 158 3.79 1.84 14.12
C SER A 158 5.24 1.54 14.51
N HIS A 159 6.18 2.46 14.26
CA HIS A 159 7.59 2.25 14.53
C HIS A 159 7.96 2.71 15.96
N THR A 160 8.47 1.79 16.74
CA THR A 160 9.08 2.11 18.03
C THR A 160 10.40 2.88 17.84
N PRO A 161 10.90 3.60 18.86
CA PRO A 161 12.23 4.25 18.79
C PRO A 161 13.36 3.28 18.38
N GLN A 162 13.29 2.01 18.79
CA GLN A 162 14.24 0.98 18.41
C GLN A 162 14.18 0.62 16.92
N LEU A 163 12.98 0.54 16.34
CA LEU A 163 12.80 0.31 14.91
C LEU A 163 13.26 1.51 14.07
N ILE A 164 12.98 2.72 14.54
CA ILE A 164 13.47 3.95 13.89
C ILE A 164 15.01 3.94 13.89
N ALA A 165 15.65 3.62 15.02
CA ALA A 165 17.10 3.54 15.10
C ALA A 165 17.67 2.44 14.18
N TYR A 166 17.02 1.27 14.12
CA TYR A 166 17.41 0.17 13.24
C TYR A 166 17.35 0.57 11.75
N TYR A 167 16.20 1.07 11.27
CA TYR A 167 16.07 1.47 9.87
C TYR A 167 16.95 2.66 9.50
N ARG A 168 17.19 3.57 10.44
CA ARG A 168 18.14 4.68 10.23
C ARG A 168 19.58 4.18 10.11
N GLY A 169 19.93 3.12 10.83
CA GLY A 169 21.19 2.39 10.64
C GLY A 169 21.33 1.85 9.22
N ILE A 170 20.31 1.14 8.72
CA ILE A 170 20.27 0.60 7.35
C ILE A 170 20.36 1.73 6.30
N VAL A 171 19.59 2.80 6.48
CA VAL A 171 19.64 3.98 5.58
C VAL A 171 21.06 4.53 5.47
N ASN A 172 21.75 4.64 6.58
CA ASN A 172 23.15 5.13 6.60
C ASN A 172 24.14 4.13 5.98
N GLU A 173 24.00 2.83 6.29
CA GLU A 173 24.87 1.77 5.81
C GLU A 173 24.81 1.62 4.27
N TYR A 174 23.59 1.68 3.71
CA TYR A 174 23.38 1.49 2.27
C TYR A 174 23.23 2.80 1.49
N CYS A 175 23.54 3.95 2.11
CA CYS A 175 23.42 5.29 1.50
C CYS A 175 22.04 5.55 0.88
N LEU A 176 20.97 5.06 1.54
CA LEU A 176 19.57 5.26 1.15
C LEU A 176 19.06 6.61 1.64
N LEU A 177 17.84 6.94 1.21
CA LEU A 177 17.09 8.11 1.65
C LEU A 177 16.15 7.75 2.81
N GLU A 178 15.89 8.72 3.69
CA GLU A 178 14.96 8.58 4.83
C GLU A 178 13.68 9.34 4.56
N SER A 179 12.51 8.70 4.71
CA SER A 179 11.21 9.36 4.73
C SER A 179 10.42 9.04 5.99
N GLY A 180 9.27 9.66 6.13
CA GLY A 180 8.32 9.37 7.19
C GLY A 180 6.99 10.08 6.99
N GLY A 181 5.94 9.51 7.57
CA GLY A 181 4.58 10.00 7.45
C GLY A 181 3.63 9.37 8.46
N SER A 182 2.41 9.89 8.49
CA SER A 182 1.36 9.46 9.42
C SER A 182 0.53 8.28 8.93
N ASP A 183 0.68 7.87 7.68
CA ASP A 183 -0.19 6.87 7.02
C ASP A 183 -1.69 7.19 7.20
N PHE A 184 -2.05 8.47 7.03
CA PHE A 184 -3.39 8.97 7.27
C PHE A 184 -4.42 8.41 6.29
N HIS A 185 -5.51 7.85 6.84
CA HIS A 185 -6.59 7.19 6.09
C HIS A 185 -7.93 7.90 6.19
N GLY A 186 -7.92 9.22 6.28
CA GLY A 186 -9.16 10.02 6.34
C GLY A 186 -9.94 9.85 7.65
N GLY A 187 -9.27 9.54 8.76
CA GLY A 187 -9.90 9.33 10.06
C GLY A 187 -10.53 7.95 10.28
N MET A 188 -10.58 7.11 9.24
CA MET A 188 -11.24 5.78 9.32
C MET A 188 -10.57 4.81 10.31
N LYS A 189 -9.31 5.05 10.65
CA LYS A 189 -8.54 4.25 11.61
C LYS A 189 -8.34 4.95 12.96
N GLY A 190 -9.03 6.07 13.21
CA GLY A 190 -8.78 6.91 14.39
C GLY A 190 -7.42 7.62 14.32
N ASP A 191 -6.96 7.90 13.12
CA ASP A 191 -5.64 8.43 12.78
C ASP A 191 -5.62 9.97 12.60
N GLU A 192 -6.74 10.66 12.86
CA GLU A 192 -6.86 12.13 12.73
C GLU A 192 -5.80 12.88 13.53
N GLN A 193 -5.47 12.36 14.72
CA GLN A 193 -4.49 12.97 15.62
C GLN A 193 -3.05 12.88 15.09
N LEU A 194 -2.79 12.00 14.12
CA LEU A 194 -1.44 11.75 13.60
C LEU A 194 -1.09 12.67 12.43
N LEU A 195 -2.11 13.23 11.78
CA LEU A 195 -1.90 14.12 10.62
C LEU A 195 -1.15 15.38 11.05
N GLY A 196 -0.02 15.64 10.39
CA GLY A 196 0.85 16.78 10.71
C GLY A 196 1.72 16.61 11.98
N GLN A 197 1.58 15.50 12.72
CA GLN A 197 2.38 15.22 13.92
C GLN A 197 3.55 14.28 13.63
N ILE A 198 3.42 13.46 12.58
CA ILE A 198 4.41 12.45 12.19
C ILE A 198 5.02 12.84 10.84
N GLY A 199 6.33 12.90 10.78
CA GLY A 199 7.05 13.25 9.56
C GLY A 199 8.56 13.30 9.79
N VAL A 200 9.27 13.72 8.75
CA VAL A 200 10.72 13.94 8.78
C VAL A 200 11.03 15.45 8.66
N PRO A 201 12.20 15.90 9.12
CA PRO A 201 12.67 17.27 8.90
C PRO A 201 12.72 17.62 7.41
N VAL A 202 12.50 18.89 7.07
CA VAL A 202 12.45 19.38 5.68
C VAL A 202 13.74 19.11 4.91
N GLU A 203 14.86 19.09 5.61
CA GLU A 203 16.20 18.79 5.05
C GLU A 203 16.24 17.40 4.38
N LYS A 204 15.46 16.44 4.89
CA LYS A 204 15.36 15.11 4.26
C LYS A 204 14.66 15.20 2.89
N VAL A 205 13.65 16.04 2.79
CA VAL A 205 12.95 16.30 1.51
C VAL A 205 13.85 17.03 0.52
N GLU A 206 14.68 17.95 0.99
CA GLU A 206 15.66 18.65 0.16
C GLU A 206 16.72 17.70 -0.40
N ILE A 207 17.21 16.75 0.42
CA ILE A 207 18.13 15.71 -0.04
C ILE A 207 17.47 14.85 -1.14
N MET A 208 16.20 14.48 -0.99
CA MET A 208 15.46 13.77 -2.05
C MET A 208 15.40 14.58 -3.35
N ARG A 209 15.12 15.89 -3.25
CA ARG A 209 15.10 16.78 -4.43
C ARG A 209 16.45 16.85 -5.10
N HIS A 210 17.54 17.01 -4.36
CA HIS A 210 18.89 17.03 -4.91
C HIS A 210 19.28 15.71 -5.58
N ARG A 211 18.76 14.57 -5.09
CA ARG A 211 18.98 13.26 -5.72
C ARG A 211 18.40 13.22 -7.13
N LEU A 212 17.22 13.83 -7.35
CA LEU A 212 16.54 13.85 -8.65
C LEU A 212 16.99 14.99 -9.54
N PHE A 213 17.29 16.13 -8.93
CA PHE A 213 17.60 17.39 -9.64
C PHE A 213 18.93 17.94 -9.11
N PRO A 214 20.07 17.26 -9.43
CA PRO A 214 21.37 17.80 -9.07
C PRO A 214 21.54 19.13 -9.80
N GLY A 215 21.68 20.23 -9.04
CA GLY A 215 21.80 21.60 -9.51
C GLY A 215 23.03 21.83 -10.38
#